data_6bdd2828711f3e3b5e216d02fa52177d
#
_entry.id   6bdd2828711f3e3b5e216d02fa52177d
#
_cell.length_a   1.000
_cell.length_b   1.000
_cell.length_c   1.000
_cell.angle_alpha   90.00
_cell.angle_beta   90.00
_cell.angle_gamma   90.00
#
_symmetry.space_group_name_H-M   'P 1'
#
loop_
_entity.id
_entity.type
_entity.pdbx_description
1 polymer ?
#
loop_
_entity_poly.entity_id
_entity_poly.type
_entity_poly.pdbx_seq_one_letter_code
_entity_poly.pdbx_strand_id
1 'polypeptide(L)'
;MKGLVLLIACASLLLVGIISSQSFATSGYSYISEWGGFDTTERDTDCLLCNDYFNIVKKGWNLPQQIAVDDEGNIYVVDTGNSRIQKFTNNGEFLSSWGTEGFEDGQFQHSTGIVVYENNVYVVDGERDIVQKFDNDGNFILKWGGTGNENGEFNEPQGITIDSNNIVYVADSKNHRIQQFTTDGEFLSSFGKYGFGDGKLKTPVDVAVYGDFIYVSDPGNYKIEKYSSDGIVLESFDYRFGGHSVRP
;
A
#
# COMPACT_ATOMS: atom_id res chain seq x y z
N MET A 1 -20.16 18.49 9.02
CA MET A 1 -19.46 17.43 9.80
C MET A 1 -19.03 16.41 8.77
N LYS A 2 -17.75 16.45 8.37
CA LYS A 2 -17.18 15.50 7.40
C LYS A 2 -16.83 14.21 8.18
N GLY A 3 -17.46 13.09 7.81
CA GLY A 3 -17.20 11.80 8.44
C GLY A 3 -15.80 11.30 8.10
N LEU A 4 -15.05 10.98 9.13
CA LEU A 4 -13.72 10.38 9.05
C LEU A 4 -13.85 8.95 8.53
N VAL A 5 -13.38 8.66 7.33
CA VAL A 5 -13.24 7.29 6.84
C VAL A 5 -11.84 6.82 7.25
N LEU A 6 -11.79 6.07 8.35
CA LEU A 6 -10.57 5.36 8.75
C LEU A 6 -10.53 4.03 8.00
N LEU A 7 -9.81 3.97 6.89
CA LEU A 7 -9.50 2.72 6.19
C LEU A 7 -8.23 2.12 6.80
N ILE A 8 -8.40 1.12 7.66
CA ILE A 8 -7.30 0.26 8.08
C ILE A 8 -7.21 -0.86 7.04
N ALA A 9 -6.23 -0.79 6.16
CA ALA A 9 -5.87 -1.89 5.29
C ALA A 9 -5.14 -2.95 6.12
N CYS A 10 -5.84 -4.00 6.53
CA CYS A 10 -5.20 -5.18 7.08
C CYS A 10 -4.77 -6.11 5.94
N ALA A 11 -3.47 -6.34 5.86
CA ALA A 11 -2.85 -7.32 5.01
C ALA A 11 -3.37 -8.75 5.28
N SER A 12 -3.56 -9.48 4.19
CA SER A 12 -3.56 -10.94 4.06
C SER A 12 -4.40 -11.76 5.03
N LEU A 13 -5.64 -12.11 4.59
CA LEU A 13 -6.24 -13.40 4.91
C LEU A 13 -6.93 -13.95 3.65
N LEU A 14 -6.28 -14.94 3.03
CA LEU A 14 -6.90 -15.84 2.08
C LEU A 14 -8.02 -16.59 2.81
N LEU A 15 -9.27 -16.24 2.54
CA LEU A 15 -10.41 -17.11 2.79
C LEU A 15 -11.22 -17.18 1.50
N VAL A 16 -10.97 -18.25 0.73
CA VAL A 16 -11.92 -18.74 -0.25
C VAL A 16 -13.07 -19.33 0.56
N GLY A 17 -14.10 -18.53 0.78
CA GLY A 17 -15.33 -18.93 1.42
C GLY A 17 -16.48 -18.31 0.67
N ILE A 18 -17.32 -19.15 0.06
CA ILE A 18 -18.65 -18.77 -0.38
C ILE A 18 -19.39 -18.30 0.88
N ILE A 19 -19.46 -17.00 1.09
CA ILE A 19 -20.28 -16.43 2.16
C ILE A 19 -21.64 -16.16 1.56
N SER A 20 -22.58 -17.06 1.83
CA SER A 20 -24.00 -16.77 1.73
C SER A 20 -24.28 -15.51 2.58
N SER A 21 -25.00 -14.55 1.99
CA SER A 21 -25.42 -13.30 2.60
C SER A 21 -26.08 -13.54 3.96
N GLN A 22 -25.33 -13.40 5.04
CA GLN A 22 -25.88 -13.17 6.37
C GLN A 22 -25.42 -11.79 6.85
N SER A 23 -26.39 -10.91 7.01
CA SER A 23 -26.23 -9.57 7.52
C SER A 23 -25.66 -9.57 8.94
N PHE A 24 -24.42 -9.15 9.09
CA PHE A 24 -23.91 -8.74 10.39
C PHE A 24 -24.18 -7.24 10.59
N ALA A 25 -25.36 -6.94 11.12
CA ALA A 25 -25.70 -5.61 11.59
C ALA A 25 -25.11 -5.41 12.99
N THR A 26 -23.88 -4.90 13.08
CA THR A 26 -23.39 -4.27 14.29
C THR A 26 -22.62 -3.02 13.93
N SER A 27 -23.13 -1.87 14.40
CA SER A 27 -22.51 -0.56 14.39
C SER A 27 -22.29 0.12 13.05
N GLY A 28 -23.36 0.56 12.37
CA GLY A 28 -23.28 1.74 11.48
C GLY A 28 -22.63 1.58 10.11
N TYR A 29 -22.07 0.43 9.79
CA TYR A 29 -21.52 0.14 8.47
C TYR A 29 -22.41 -0.87 7.75
N SER A 30 -22.82 -0.56 6.53
CA SER A 30 -23.49 -1.49 5.64
C SER A 30 -22.58 -1.85 4.47
N TYR A 31 -22.58 -3.13 4.09
CA TYR A 31 -22.01 -3.56 2.83
C TYR A 31 -22.75 -2.87 1.69
N ILE A 32 -22.01 -2.21 0.78
CA ILE A 32 -22.60 -1.47 -0.34
C ILE A 32 -22.52 -2.32 -1.60
N SER A 33 -21.33 -2.78 -1.96
CA SER A 33 -21.06 -3.58 -3.15
C SER A 33 -19.69 -4.23 -3.09
N GLU A 34 -19.48 -5.26 -3.90
CA GLU A 34 -18.16 -5.81 -4.23
C GLU A 34 -17.93 -5.69 -5.73
N TRP A 35 -16.69 -5.55 -6.10
CA TRP A 35 -16.24 -5.52 -7.49
C TRP A 35 -14.79 -6.03 -7.58
N GLY A 36 -14.37 -6.51 -8.77
CA GLY A 36 -13.03 -7.02 -8.98
C GLY A 36 -12.85 -8.47 -8.53
N GLY A 37 -13.66 -9.38 -8.98
CA GLY A 37 -13.48 -10.82 -8.82
C GLY A 37 -12.82 -11.48 -10.03
N PHE A 38 -12.48 -12.75 -9.92
CA PHE A 38 -12.21 -13.58 -11.09
C PHE A 38 -13.50 -13.71 -11.88
N ASP A 39 -13.55 -13.21 -13.10
CA ASP A 39 -14.66 -13.50 -13.99
C ASP A 39 -14.53 -14.95 -14.49
N THR A 40 -15.29 -15.82 -13.87
CA THR A 40 -15.38 -17.24 -14.24
C THR A 40 -16.44 -17.49 -15.31
N THR A 41 -17.16 -16.48 -15.76
CA THR A 41 -18.32 -16.62 -16.64
C THR A 41 -18.01 -16.62 -18.11
N GLU A 42 -16.88 -16.04 -18.53
CA GLU A 42 -16.40 -16.11 -19.91
C GLU A 42 -15.37 -17.24 -20.09
N ARG A 43 -15.86 -18.48 -20.12
CA ARG A 43 -15.09 -19.56 -20.77
C ARG A 43 -15.22 -19.33 -22.27
N ASP A 44 -14.16 -18.86 -22.89
CA ASP A 44 -14.02 -18.89 -24.32
C ASP A 44 -13.91 -20.36 -24.76
N THR A 45 -15.05 -20.95 -25.17
CA THR A 45 -15.19 -22.36 -25.51
C THR A 45 -14.58 -22.70 -26.85
N ASP A 46 -13.99 -21.73 -27.56
CA ASP A 46 -13.51 -21.89 -28.95
C ASP A 46 -11.98 -22.09 -29.07
N CYS A 47 -11.25 -22.16 -27.95
CA CYS A 47 -9.81 -22.40 -28.02
C CYS A 47 -9.42 -23.78 -27.47
N LEU A 48 -9.39 -24.80 -28.33
CA LEU A 48 -9.02 -26.19 -27.99
C LEU A 48 -7.55 -26.38 -27.64
N LEU A 49 -6.69 -25.37 -27.72
CA LEU A 49 -5.23 -25.42 -27.50
C LEU A 49 -4.63 -24.23 -26.74
N CYS A 50 -5.47 -23.34 -26.18
CA CYS A 50 -4.96 -22.24 -25.38
C CYS A 50 -4.81 -22.68 -23.95
N ASN A 51 -3.63 -22.43 -23.39
CA ASN A 51 -3.35 -22.62 -21.96
C ASN A 51 -4.08 -21.50 -21.21
N ASP A 52 -5.40 -21.67 -21.01
CA ASP A 52 -6.38 -20.68 -20.57
C ASP A 52 -6.08 -20.07 -19.19
N TYR A 53 -5.20 -20.70 -18.43
CA TYR A 53 -4.77 -20.19 -17.12
C TYR A 53 -4.10 -18.80 -17.22
N PHE A 54 -3.41 -18.53 -18.33
CA PHE A 54 -2.69 -17.26 -18.55
C PHE A 54 -3.60 -16.10 -18.97
N ASN A 55 -4.75 -16.40 -19.59
CA ASN A 55 -5.69 -15.36 -20.03
C ASN A 55 -6.74 -14.98 -19.00
N ILE A 56 -7.10 -15.90 -18.11
CA ILE A 56 -8.01 -15.63 -16.99
C ILE A 56 -7.38 -14.66 -15.99
N VAL A 57 -6.05 -14.77 -15.79
CA VAL A 57 -5.29 -13.89 -14.88
C VAL A 57 -5.22 -12.45 -15.38
N LYS A 58 -5.45 -12.19 -16.67
CA LYS A 58 -5.38 -10.81 -17.22
C LYS A 58 -6.62 -9.96 -16.99
N LYS A 59 -7.76 -10.53 -16.69
CA LYS A 59 -9.03 -9.79 -16.50
C LYS A 59 -9.34 -9.47 -15.03
N GLY A 60 -8.81 -10.25 -14.08
CA GLY A 60 -9.03 -10.08 -12.65
C GLY A 60 -7.80 -9.53 -11.92
N TRP A 61 -7.90 -9.43 -10.61
CA TRP A 61 -6.78 -9.12 -9.75
C TRP A 61 -6.01 -10.39 -9.37
N ASN A 62 -4.69 -10.23 -9.26
CA ASN A 62 -3.82 -11.30 -8.75
C ASN A 62 -2.99 -10.75 -7.60
N LEU A 63 -3.22 -11.24 -6.38
CA LEU A 63 -2.54 -10.79 -5.17
C LEU A 63 -2.54 -9.25 -5.01
N PRO A 64 -3.70 -8.57 -5.03
CA PRO A 64 -3.72 -7.13 -4.80
C PRO A 64 -3.24 -6.83 -3.37
N GLN A 65 -2.33 -5.87 -3.20
CA GLN A 65 -1.72 -5.59 -1.90
C GLN A 65 -2.21 -4.29 -1.26
N GLN A 66 -2.27 -3.22 -2.01
CA GLN A 66 -2.63 -1.92 -1.46
C GLN A 66 -3.56 -1.15 -2.41
N ILE A 67 -4.31 -0.22 -1.84
CA ILE A 67 -5.18 0.69 -2.56
C ILE A 67 -4.90 2.13 -2.16
N ALA A 68 -5.15 3.05 -3.08
CA ALA A 68 -5.18 4.49 -2.81
C ALA A 68 -6.41 5.12 -3.46
N VAL A 69 -6.80 6.29 -2.97
CA VAL A 69 -7.96 7.03 -3.49
C VAL A 69 -7.52 8.47 -3.73
N ASP A 70 -7.82 9.02 -4.91
CA ASP A 70 -7.58 10.42 -5.23
C ASP A 70 -8.70 11.33 -4.70
N ASP A 71 -8.50 12.66 -4.84
CA ASP A 71 -9.48 13.66 -4.38
C ASP A 71 -10.79 13.63 -5.18
N GLU A 72 -10.80 13.04 -6.36
CA GLU A 72 -11.98 12.84 -7.21
C GLU A 72 -12.76 11.57 -6.83
N GLY A 73 -12.18 10.74 -5.95
CA GLY A 73 -12.73 9.47 -5.49
C GLY A 73 -12.38 8.30 -6.39
N ASN A 74 -11.46 8.44 -7.36
CA ASN A 74 -11.00 7.30 -8.14
C ASN A 74 -10.11 6.40 -7.28
N ILE A 75 -10.21 5.10 -7.50
CA ILE A 75 -9.54 4.07 -6.73
C ILE A 75 -8.41 3.47 -7.55
N TYR A 76 -7.24 3.41 -6.96
CA TYR A 76 -6.04 2.82 -7.55
C TYR A 76 -5.69 1.55 -6.81
N VAL A 77 -5.47 0.46 -7.52
CA VAL A 77 -5.18 -0.86 -6.95
C VAL A 77 -3.82 -1.35 -7.41
N VAL A 78 -2.98 -1.71 -6.47
CA VAL A 78 -1.72 -2.42 -6.74
C VAL A 78 -2.04 -3.89 -7.00
N ASP A 79 -2.05 -4.27 -8.26
CA ASP A 79 -2.33 -5.62 -8.74
C ASP A 79 -0.99 -6.38 -8.90
N THR A 80 -0.38 -6.68 -7.74
CA THR A 80 1.01 -7.13 -7.60
C THR A 80 1.34 -8.34 -8.45
N GLY A 81 0.52 -9.39 -8.39
CA GLY A 81 0.76 -10.61 -9.13
C GLY A 81 0.58 -10.48 -10.65
N ASN A 82 0.04 -9.34 -11.13
CA ASN A 82 -0.04 -8.99 -12.55
C ASN A 82 0.94 -7.86 -12.92
N SER A 83 1.80 -7.41 -12.00
CA SER A 83 2.81 -6.36 -12.19
C SER A 83 2.25 -5.08 -12.79
N ARG A 84 1.08 -4.64 -12.31
CA ARG A 84 0.37 -3.45 -12.82
C ARG A 84 -0.36 -2.68 -11.75
N ILE A 85 -0.70 -1.44 -12.08
CA ILE A 85 -1.66 -0.61 -11.34
C ILE A 85 -2.95 -0.55 -12.14
N GLN A 86 -4.09 -0.63 -11.49
CA GLN A 86 -5.40 -0.45 -12.11
C GLN A 86 -6.13 0.73 -11.46
N LYS A 87 -6.77 1.56 -12.28
CA LYS A 87 -7.58 2.71 -11.86
C LYS A 87 -9.06 2.45 -12.14
N PHE A 88 -9.89 2.78 -11.17
CA PHE A 88 -11.35 2.61 -11.22
C PHE A 88 -12.04 3.89 -10.73
N THR A 89 -13.30 4.07 -11.14
CA THR A 89 -14.17 5.06 -10.51
C THR A 89 -14.55 4.60 -9.09
N ASN A 90 -15.14 5.50 -8.29
CA ASN A 90 -15.70 5.17 -6.97
C ASN A 90 -16.83 4.12 -6.99
N ASN A 91 -17.40 3.87 -8.16
CA ASN A 91 -18.43 2.84 -8.36
C ASN A 91 -17.85 1.51 -8.88
N GLY A 92 -16.52 1.40 -9.03
CA GLY A 92 -15.85 0.21 -9.50
C GLY A 92 -15.78 0.05 -11.02
N GLU A 93 -16.11 1.08 -11.80
CA GLU A 93 -15.95 1.05 -13.26
C GLU A 93 -14.47 1.20 -13.61
N PHE A 94 -13.94 0.32 -14.44
CA PHE A 94 -12.56 0.37 -14.89
C PHE A 94 -12.30 1.61 -15.74
N LEU A 95 -11.24 2.32 -15.43
CA LEU A 95 -10.79 3.51 -16.17
C LEU A 95 -9.54 3.24 -16.99
N SER A 96 -8.47 2.78 -16.34
CA SER A 96 -7.18 2.53 -16.99
C SER A 96 -6.32 1.54 -16.22
N SER A 97 -5.25 1.05 -16.87
CA SER A 97 -4.19 0.31 -16.19
C SER A 97 -2.84 0.55 -16.86
N TRP A 98 -1.77 0.48 -16.08
CA TRP A 98 -0.40 0.57 -16.56
C TRP A 98 0.54 -0.32 -15.79
N GLY A 99 1.72 -0.54 -16.33
CA GLY A 99 2.72 -1.45 -15.78
C GLY A 99 2.71 -2.81 -16.45
N THR A 100 3.85 -3.43 -16.46
CA THR A 100 4.13 -4.80 -16.88
C THR A 100 5.30 -5.34 -16.08
N GLU A 101 5.49 -6.66 -16.04
CA GLU A 101 6.66 -7.26 -15.41
C GLU A 101 7.95 -6.80 -16.12
N GLY A 102 8.95 -6.38 -15.34
CA GLY A 102 10.25 -5.97 -15.87
C GLY A 102 11.03 -5.01 -14.99
N PHE A 103 12.18 -4.53 -15.50
CA PHE A 103 13.12 -3.67 -14.79
C PHE A 103 13.25 -2.25 -15.38
N GLU A 104 12.57 -1.98 -16.49
CA GLU A 104 12.57 -0.67 -17.11
C GLU A 104 11.67 0.31 -16.34
N ASP A 105 11.71 1.58 -16.74
CA ASP A 105 10.84 2.61 -16.17
C ASP A 105 9.37 2.31 -16.49
N GLY A 106 8.51 2.38 -15.47
CA GLY A 106 7.10 2.03 -15.58
C GLY A 106 6.80 0.53 -15.51
N GLN A 107 7.81 -0.33 -15.40
CA GLN A 107 7.66 -1.77 -15.16
C GLN A 107 7.84 -2.09 -13.67
N PHE A 108 7.28 -3.22 -13.22
CA PHE A 108 7.28 -3.66 -11.84
C PHE A 108 7.76 -5.12 -11.70
N GLN A 109 8.41 -5.42 -10.58
CA GLN A 109 8.67 -6.80 -10.15
C GLN A 109 7.69 -7.20 -9.04
N HIS A 110 7.64 -6.45 -7.97
CA HIS A 110 6.75 -6.72 -6.83
C HIS A 110 6.29 -5.42 -6.18
N SER A 111 5.29 -4.77 -6.78
CA SER A 111 4.70 -3.54 -6.23
C SER A 111 4.01 -3.85 -4.90
N THR A 112 4.33 -3.08 -3.85
CA THR A 112 3.85 -3.31 -2.49
C THR A 112 3.00 -2.16 -1.95
N GLY A 113 3.37 -0.92 -2.27
CA GLY A 113 2.75 0.28 -1.73
C GLY A 113 2.30 1.26 -2.80
N ILE A 114 1.25 2.03 -2.52
CA ILE A 114 0.76 3.09 -3.41
C ILE A 114 0.18 4.25 -2.60
N VAL A 115 0.47 5.47 -3.05
CA VAL A 115 -0.23 6.67 -2.60
C VAL A 115 -0.49 7.57 -3.79
N VAL A 116 -1.65 8.24 -3.77
CA VAL A 116 -2.01 9.30 -4.73
C VAL A 116 -1.98 10.62 -3.99
N TYR A 117 -1.28 11.58 -4.56
CA TYR A 117 -1.18 12.91 -4.00
C TYR A 117 -1.19 13.94 -5.12
N GLU A 118 -2.10 14.92 -5.03
CA GLU A 118 -2.40 15.85 -6.09
C GLU A 118 -2.72 15.08 -7.40
N ASN A 119 -1.94 15.31 -8.45
CA ASN A 119 -2.12 14.61 -9.74
C ASN A 119 -1.02 13.57 -10.00
N ASN A 120 -0.42 13.01 -8.94
CA ASN A 120 0.66 12.04 -9.07
C ASN A 120 0.37 10.76 -8.29
N VAL A 121 0.85 9.64 -8.82
CA VAL A 121 0.77 8.31 -8.23
C VAL A 121 2.19 7.84 -7.91
N TYR A 122 2.42 7.46 -6.66
CA TYR A 122 3.70 6.95 -6.18
C TYR A 122 3.55 5.48 -5.84
N VAL A 123 4.39 4.65 -6.42
CA VAL A 123 4.33 3.19 -6.26
C VAL A 123 5.65 2.67 -5.75
N VAL A 124 5.62 1.92 -4.65
CA VAL A 124 6.77 1.20 -4.12
C VAL A 124 6.90 -0.13 -4.84
N ASP A 125 8.08 -0.45 -5.34
CA ASP A 125 8.44 -1.78 -5.85
C ASP A 125 9.45 -2.41 -4.87
N GLY A 126 8.93 -3.29 -4.01
CA GLY A 126 9.69 -3.84 -2.89
C GLY A 126 10.80 -4.79 -3.31
N GLU A 127 10.70 -5.46 -4.45
CA GLU A 127 11.77 -6.33 -4.95
C GLU A 127 12.88 -5.56 -5.67
N ARG A 128 12.53 -4.40 -6.25
CA ARG A 128 13.50 -3.52 -6.91
C ARG A 128 14.13 -2.50 -5.97
N ASP A 129 13.64 -2.39 -4.74
CA ASP A 129 14.07 -1.41 -3.75
C ASP A 129 13.96 0.04 -4.25
N ILE A 130 12.86 0.37 -4.94
CA ILE A 130 12.62 1.71 -5.51
C ILE A 130 11.20 2.20 -5.25
N VAL A 131 11.04 3.51 -5.40
CA VAL A 131 9.74 4.17 -5.59
C VAL A 131 9.68 4.74 -6.99
N GLN A 132 8.57 4.55 -7.69
CA GLN A 132 8.30 5.16 -9.00
C GLN A 132 7.15 6.16 -8.89
N LYS A 133 7.31 7.32 -9.52
CA LYS A 133 6.30 8.39 -9.63
C LYS A 133 5.73 8.40 -11.05
N PHE A 134 4.42 8.49 -11.12
CA PHE A 134 3.63 8.58 -12.36
C PHE A 134 2.69 9.78 -12.30
N ASP A 135 2.22 10.23 -13.45
CA ASP A 135 1.04 11.09 -13.50
C ASP A 135 -0.27 10.27 -13.33
N ASN A 136 -1.41 10.94 -13.28
CA ASN A 136 -2.73 10.30 -13.15
C ASN A 136 -3.14 9.41 -14.34
N ASP A 137 -2.46 9.54 -15.48
CA ASP A 137 -2.68 8.74 -16.67
C ASP A 137 -1.77 7.50 -16.71
N GLY A 138 -0.84 7.39 -15.74
CA GLY A 138 0.10 6.28 -15.62
C GLY A 138 1.39 6.48 -16.42
N ASN A 139 1.69 7.68 -16.90
CA ASN A 139 2.96 7.96 -17.55
C ASN A 139 4.05 8.11 -16.49
N PHE A 140 5.17 7.42 -16.67
CA PHE A 140 6.34 7.49 -15.81
C PHE A 140 6.93 8.90 -15.77
N ILE A 141 7.25 9.40 -14.58
CA ILE A 141 7.86 10.72 -14.37
C ILE A 141 9.31 10.55 -13.89
N LEU A 142 9.49 9.88 -12.75
CA LEU A 142 10.81 9.66 -12.15
C LEU A 142 10.78 8.46 -11.19
N LYS A 143 11.96 8.04 -10.75
CA LYS A 143 12.14 7.03 -9.71
C LYS A 143 13.31 7.39 -8.80
N TRP A 144 13.27 6.88 -7.58
CA TRP A 144 14.38 6.96 -6.64
C TRP A 144 14.51 5.68 -5.82
N GLY A 145 15.62 5.57 -5.08
CA GLY A 145 15.94 4.39 -4.30
C GLY A 145 17.05 3.57 -4.96
N GLY A 146 17.14 2.34 -4.56
CA GLY A 146 18.09 1.32 -4.94
C GLY A 146 18.41 0.46 -3.73
N THR A 147 18.91 -0.76 -3.96
CA THR A 147 19.21 -1.73 -2.91
C THR A 147 20.37 -1.27 -2.03
N GLY A 148 20.12 -1.11 -0.73
CA GLY A 148 21.15 -0.75 0.23
C GLY A 148 20.61 -0.31 1.59
N ASN A 149 21.48 0.30 2.40
CA ASN A 149 21.15 0.76 3.75
C ASN A 149 21.52 2.22 4.02
N GLU A 150 22.14 2.88 3.05
CA GLU A 150 22.45 4.30 3.16
C GLU A 150 21.17 5.15 3.03
N ASN A 151 21.29 6.44 3.28
CA ASN A 151 20.19 7.38 3.12
C ASN A 151 19.73 7.44 1.65
N GLY A 152 18.45 7.24 1.43
CA GLY A 152 17.88 7.18 0.08
C GLY A 152 17.91 5.80 -0.56
N GLU A 153 18.63 4.82 -0.02
CA GLU A 153 18.58 3.41 -0.42
C GLU A 153 17.54 2.65 0.40
N PHE A 154 17.02 1.55 -0.13
CA PHE A 154 16.01 0.71 0.50
C PHE A 154 16.43 -0.76 0.59
N ASN A 155 15.72 -1.48 1.45
CA ASN A 155 15.77 -2.93 1.52
C ASN A 155 14.36 -3.46 1.80
N GLU A 156 13.73 -4.06 0.80
CA GLU A 156 12.34 -4.50 0.80
C GLU A 156 11.38 -3.42 1.34
N PRO A 157 11.32 -2.22 0.73
CA PRO A 157 10.36 -1.19 1.13
C PRO A 157 8.94 -1.66 0.86
N GLN A 158 7.98 -1.19 1.67
CA GLN A 158 6.60 -1.65 1.59
C GLN A 158 5.59 -0.50 1.47
N GLY A 159 5.09 -0.01 2.60
CA GLY A 159 4.08 1.03 2.61
C GLY A 159 4.65 2.43 2.32
N ILE A 160 3.80 3.29 1.78
CA ILE A 160 4.11 4.67 1.44
C ILE A 160 2.93 5.58 1.77
N THR A 161 3.19 6.78 2.24
CA THR A 161 2.19 7.83 2.43
C THR A 161 2.80 9.21 2.19
N ILE A 162 1.96 10.22 2.02
CA ILE A 162 2.37 11.62 1.87
C ILE A 162 1.54 12.48 2.83
N ASP A 163 2.19 13.42 3.49
CA ASP A 163 1.52 14.38 4.38
C ASP A 163 1.11 15.69 3.66
N SER A 164 0.40 16.54 4.38
CA SER A 164 -0.04 17.86 3.87
C SER A 164 1.10 18.86 3.63
N ASN A 165 2.33 18.53 4.04
CA ASN A 165 3.53 19.34 3.81
C ASN A 165 4.34 18.82 2.62
N ASN A 166 3.80 17.89 1.82
CA ASN A 166 4.44 17.27 0.66
C ASN A 166 5.64 16.39 1.03
N ILE A 167 5.65 15.83 2.24
CA ILE A 167 6.68 14.90 2.68
C ILE A 167 6.19 13.47 2.42
N VAL A 168 6.99 12.71 1.69
CA VAL A 168 6.78 11.30 1.39
C VAL A 168 7.43 10.46 2.48
N TYR A 169 6.68 9.51 3.05
CA TYR A 169 7.16 8.57 4.05
C TYR A 169 7.14 7.16 3.46
N VAL A 170 8.26 6.44 3.56
CA VAL A 170 8.38 5.06 3.07
C VAL A 170 8.82 4.14 4.19
N ALA A 171 8.10 3.04 4.37
CA ALA A 171 8.48 1.97 5.30
C ALA A 171 9.60 1.11 4.69
N ASP A 172 10.83 1.34 5.13
CA ASP A 172 12.04 0.63 4.70
C ASP A 172 12.25 -0.61 5.59
N SER A 173 11.48 -1.66 5.29
CA SER A 173 11.15 -2.77 6.20
C SER A 173 12.37 -3.51 6.73
N LYS A 174 13.28 -3.92 5.85
CA LYS A 174 14.48 -4.68 6.25
C LYS A 174 15.59 -3.80 6.81
N ASN A 175 15.53 -2.49 6.59
CA ASN A 175 16.40 -1.52 7.24
C ASN A 175 15.81 -1.01 8.56
N HIS A 176 14.61 -1.48 8.96
CA HIS A 176 13.99 -1.21 10.25
C HIS A 176 13.76 0.28 10.54
N ARG A 177 13.41 1.05 9.51
CA ARG A 177 13.25 2.51 9.58
C ARG A 177 12.09 2.99 8.71
N ILE A 178 11.68 4.23 8.95
CA ILE A 178 10.90 5.04 8.02
C ILE A 178 11.83 6.10 7.45
N GLN A 179 11.82 6.27 6.13
CA GLN A 179 12.55 7.33 5.45
C GLN A 179 11.58 8.40 4.94
N GLN A 180 12.03 9.65 4.98
CA GLN A 180 11.29 10.83 4.53
C GLN A 180 11.97 11.42 3.29
N PHE A 181 11.15 11.79 2.30
CA PHE A 181 11.61 12.35 1.03
C PHE A 181 10.74 13.54 0.62
N THR A 182 11.26 14.37 -0.26
CA THR A 182 10.43 15.28 -1.06
C THR A 182 9.60 14.49 -2.07
N THR A 183 8.59 15.12 -2.67
CA THR A 183 7.79 14.53 -3.76
C THR A 183 8.60 14.26 -5.05
N ASP A 184 9.83 14.73 -5.12
CA ASP A 184 10.76 14.46 -6.22
C ASP A 184 11.87 13.46 -5.83
N GLY A 185 11.73 12.81 -4.66
CA GLY A 185 12.59 11.72 -4.22
C GLY A 185 13.90 12.14 -3.55
N GLU A 186 14.06 13.42 -3.18
CA GLU A 186 15.24 13.87 -2.41
C GLU A 186 15.10 13.43 -0.96
N PHE A 187 16.11 12.75 -0.42
CA PHE A 187 16.12 12.31 0.99
C PHE A 187 16.13 13.51 1.94
N LEU A 188 15.27 13.48 2.93
CA LEU A 188 15.16 14.51 3.96
C LEU A 188 15.66 14.01 5.32
N SER A 189 15.10 12.92 5.82
CA SER A 189 15.45 12.36 7.12
C SER A 189 14.98 10.91 7.25
N SER A 190 15.33 10.27 8.35
CA SER A 190 14.83 8.94 8.71
C SER A 190 14.71 8.78 10.22
N PHE A 191 13.78 7.93 10.66
CA PHE A 191 13.64 7.55 12.06
C PHE A 191 13.32 6.06 12.19
N GLY A 192 13.47 5.54 13.40
CA GLY A 192 13.42 4.12 13.68
C GLY A 192 14.78 3.46 13.54
N LYS A 193 14.95 2.33 14.21
CA LYS A 193 16.10 1.43 14.10
C LYS A 193 15.75 0.08 14.69
N TYR A 194 16.47 -0.95 14.27
CA TYR A 194 16.24 -2.30 14.76
C TYR A 194 16.19 -2.38 16.28
N GLY A 195 15.21 -3.09 16.78
CA GLY A 195 15.09 -3.42 18.19
C GLY A 195 13.66 -3.65 18.67
N PHE A 196 13.54 -3.74 19.99
CA PHE A 196 12.30 -3.93 20.73
C PHE A 196 12.11 -2.73 21.67
N GLY A 197 10.90 -2.35 21.95
CA GLY A 197 10.59 -1.18 22.79
C GLY A 197 10.24 0.05 21.96
N ASP A 198 10.03 1.16 22.64
CA ASP A 198 9.48 2.38 22.05
C ASP A 198 10.49 3.01 21.08
N GLY A 199 10.01 3.41 19.91
CA GLY A 199 10.83 4.00 18.83
C GLY A 199 11.77 3.02 18.13
N LYS A 200 11.66 1.70 18.43
CA LYS A 200 12.41 0.64 17.75
C LYS A 200 11.47 -0.11 16.82
N LEU A 201 11.92 -0.32 15.61
CA LEU A 201 11.18 -1.04 14.58
C LEU A 201 11.88 -2.37 14.27
N LYS A 202 11.11 -3.38 13.92
CA LYS A 202 11.68 -4.66 13.51
C LYS A 202 11.41 -4.99 12.05
N THR A 203 10.18 -4.82 11.60
CA THR A 203 9.78 -4.94 10.20
C THR A 203 8.59 -4.03 9.97
N PRO A 204 8.80 -2.70 9.90
CA PRO A 204 7.70 -1.80 9.61
C PRO A 204 7.17 -2.10 8.20
N VAL A 205 5.87 -2.31 8.07
CA VAL A 205 5.25 -2.68 6.79
C VAL A 205 4.39 -1.57 6.21
N ASP A 206 3.85 -0.69 7.06
CA ASP A 206 3.02 0.40 6.57
C ASP A 206 3.18 1.65 7.42
N VAL A 207 2.92 2.79 6.81
CA VAL A 207 2.98 4.10 7.44
C VAL A 207 1.79 4.93 6.99
N ALA A 208 1.13 5.58 7.94
CA ALA A 208 0.02 6.49 7.69
C ALA A 208 0.22 7.81 8.44
N VAL A 209 -0.23 8.91 7.85
CA VAL A 209 -0.18 10.23 8.47
C VAL A 209 -1.58 10.76 8.72
N TYR A 210 -1.79 11.33 9.91
CA TYR A 210 -3.01 12.04 10.24
C TYR A 210 -2.70 13.29 11.08
N GLY A 211 -2.95 14.46 10.51
CA GLY A 211 -2.52 15.74 11.11
C GLY A 211 -1.01 15.77 11.30
N ASP A 212 -0.55 16.07 12.51
CA ASP A 212 0.88 16.15 12.86
C ASP A 212 1.45 14.80 13.35
N PHE A 213 0.73 13.70 13.16
CA PHE A 213 1.12 12.39 13.68
C PHE A 213 1.36 11.38 12.59
N ILE A 214 2.41 10.59 12.79
CA ILE A 214 2.79 9.46 11.94
C ILE A 214 2.48 8.17 12.70
N TYR A 215 1.81 7.24 12.04
CA TYR A 215 1.49 5.91 12.57
C TYR A 215 2.23 4.87 11.77
N VAL A 216 2.96 3.99 12.43
CA VAL A 216 3.75 2.93 11.80
C VAL A 216 3.27 1.58 12.29
N SER A 217 2.88 0.70 11.38
CA SER A 217 2.60 -0.69 11.71
C SER A 217 3.91 -1.50 11.69
N ASP A 218 4.22 -2.13 12.81
CA ASP A 218 5.42 -2.97 12.99
C ASP A 218 5.04 -4.38 13.46
N PRO A 219 4.60 -5.26 12.55
CA PRO A 219 4.20 -6.62 12.91
C PRO A 219 5.36 -7.44 13.47
N GLY A 220 6.60 -7.13 13.14
CA GLY A 220 7.76 -7.78 13.72
C GLY A 220 7.88 -7.58 15.24
N ASN A 221 7.32 -6.51 15.76
CA ASN A 221 7.21 -6.22 17.19
C ASN A 221 5.78 -6.34 17.72
N TYR A 222 4.81 -6.70 16.89
CA TYR A 222 3.39 -6.80 17.24
C TYR A 222 2.80 -5.49 17.76
N LYS A 223 3.11 -4.37 17.13
CA LYS A 223 2.66 -3.06 17.57
C LYS A 223 2.37 -2.09 16.44
N ILE A 224 1.63 -1.05 16.78
CA ILE A 224 1.54 0.19 16.03
C ILE A 224 2.22 1.26 16.87
N GLU A 225 3.09 2.05 16.29
CA GLU A 225 3.71 3.19 16.96
C GLU A 225 3.21 4.50 16.37
N LYS A 226 2.98 5.45 17.26
CA LYS A 226 2.64 6.83 16.94
C LYS A 226 3.86 7.72 17.18
N TYR A 227 4.21 8.50 16.17
CA TYR A 227 5.29 9.46 16.21
C TYR A 227 4.77 10.88 15.96
N SER A 228 5.54 11.89 16.41
CA SER A 228 5.42 13.26 15.92
C SER A 228 5.96 13.36 14.48
N SER A 229 5.69 14.49 13.83
CA SER A 229 6.25 14.80 12.50
C SER A 229 7.79 14.77 12.47
N ASP A 230 8.46 15.03 13.61
CA ASP A 230 9.92 14.95 13.76
C ASP A 230 10.45 13.53 14.01
N GLY A 231 9.59 12.50 13.95
CA GLY A 231 9.99 11.11 14.18
C GLY A 231 10.25 10.74 15.63
N ILE A 232 9.73 11.52 16.59
CA ILE A 232 9.82 11.21 18.04
C ILE A 232 8.62 10.33 18.40
N VAL A 233 8.89 9.16 19.00
CA VAL A 233 7.83 8.25 19.43
C VAL A 233 7.03 8.90 20.56
N LEU A 234 5.71 8.88 20.42
CA LEU A 234 4.75 9.44 21.38
C LEU A 234 4.00 8.34 22.12
N GLU A 235 3.61 7.28 21.42
CA GLU A 235 2.77 6.23 21.96
C GLU A 235 3.02 4.91 21.21
N SER A 236 2.86 3.78 21.91
CA SER A 236 3.01 2.43 21.39
C SER A 236 1.77 1.60 21.73
N PHE A 237 1.13 1.01 20.70
CA PHE A 237 -0.05 0.15 20.83
C PHE A 237 0.36 -1.29 20.58
N ASP A 238 0.55 -2.09 21.65
CA ASP A 238 0.90 -3.51 21.58
C ASP A 238 -0.38 -4.36 21.51
N TYR A 239 -0.54 -5.18 20.48
CA TYR A 239 -1.72 -6.02 20.29
C TYR A 239 -1.54 -7.49 20.73
N ARG A 240 -0.37 -7.88 21.26
CA ARG A 240 -0.13 -9.25 21.74
C ARG A 240 -1.03 -9.66 22.92
N PHE A 241 -1.49 -8.71 23.68
CA PHE A 241 -2.17 -8.97 24.96
C PHE A 241 -3.60 -8.41 25.05
N GLY A 242 -4.17 -7.88 23.97
CA GLY A 242 -5.53 -7.32 24.01
C GLY A 242 -5.72 -6.16 24.99
N GLY A 243 -4.65 -5.52 25.44
CA GLY A 243 -4.65 -4.47 26.45
C GLY A 243 -3.86 -3.25 26.01
N HIS A 244 -4.51 -2.10 26.10
CA HIS A 244 -3.84 -0.82 25.98
C HIS A 244 -2.85 -0.65 27.12
N SER A 245 -1.57 -0.64 26.84
CA SER A 245 -0.60 -0.08 27.78
C SER A 245 -0.47 1.42 27.50
N VAL A 246 -1.45 2.17 27.95
CA VAL A 246 -1.24 3.61 28.18
C VAL A 246 -0.34 3.70 29.39
N ARG A 247 0.92 4.04 29.21
CA ARG A 247 1.80 4.37 30.33
C ARG A 247 1.57 5.83 30.70
N PRO A 248 1.48 6.12 32.02
CA PRO A 248 1.34 7.47 32.50
C PRO A 248 2.56 8.34 32.22
#